data_f4d940d6cb0b5576d994f2e6e6ff5ce6
#
_entry.id   f4d940d6cb0b5576d994f2e6e6ff5ce6
#
_cell.length_a   1.000
_cell.length_b   1.000
_cell.length_c   1.000
_cell.angle_alpha   90.00
_cell.angle_beta   90.00
_cell.angle_gamma   90.00
#
_symmetry.space_group_name_H-M   'P 1'
#
loop_
_entity.id
_entity.type
_entity.pdbx_description
1 polymer ?
#
loop_
_entity_poly.entity_id
_entity_poly.type
_entity_poly.pdbx_seq_one_letter_code
_entity_poly.pdbx_strand_id
1 'polypeptide(L)'
;MQHITITDERKVNPYASDMGRILAEKARKQAARDHYSPAAVDVDFITPVSGVGTGSFGRHRVFNGQQRRPHSGMDIAADADTAVLSPSAGTVIELGDFFFSGNLVYIDHGQGLISMFAHLSEIDVRLGDRIEKGQVAGKVGATGRVTGPRLHWSLGLNGTWVDPALFLPD
;
A
#
# COMPACT_ATOMS: atom_id res chain seq x y z
N MET A 1 -2.61 1.71 21.11
CA MET A 1 -3.78 1.52 20.25
C MET A 1 -4.07 2.82 19.52
N GLN A 2 -4.28 2.77 18.20
CA GLN A 2 -4.57 3.96 17.39
C GLN A 2 -6.08 4.03 17.10
N HIS A 3 -6.72 5.15 17.46
CA HIS A 3 -8.14 5.38 17.19
C HIS A 3 -8.28 6.25 15.93
N ILE A 4 -9.10 5.80 14.98
CA ILE A 4 -9.32 6.46 13.70
C ILE A 4 -10.82 6.56 13.45
N THR A 5 -11.29 7.75 13.03
CA THR A 5 -12.68 7.96 12.63
C THR A 5 -12.75 8.02 11.10
N ILE A 6 -13.60 7.17 10.52
CA ILE A 6 -13.85 7.10 9.08
C ILE A 6 -15.27 7.62 8.83
N THR A 7 -15.41 8.58 7.90
CA THR A 7 -16.70 9.22 7.61
C THR A 7 -17.61 8.33 6.75
N ASP A 8 -17.06 7.48 5.87
CA ASP A 8 -17.85 6.51 5.11
C ASP A 8 -18.05 5.24 5.91
N GLU A 9 -19.22 5.07 6.51
CA GLU A 9 -19.57 3.93 7.36
C GLU A 9 -19.44 2.58 6.61
N ARG A 10 -19.69 2.54 5.29
CA ARG A 10 -19.49 1.31 4.50
C ARG A 10 -18.05 0.82 4.55
N LYS A 11 -17.07 1.71 4.68
CA LYS A 11 -15.64 1.34 4.76
C LYS A 11 -15.28 0.74 6.12
N VAL A 12 -16.10 0.93 7.14
CA VAL A 12 -15.95 0.32 8.48
C VAL A 12 -16.84 -0.90 8.62
N ASN A 13 -18.14 -0.76 8.27
CA ASN A 13 -19.15 -1.81 8.33
C ASN A 13 -19.75 -2.01 6.93
N PRO A 14 -19.10 -2.84 6.08
CA PRO A 14 -19.56 -3.06 4.71
C PRO A 14 -20.97 -3.64 4.66
N TYR A 15 -21.74 -3.25 3.66
CA TYR A 15 -23.04 -3.86 3.38
C TYR A 15 -22.85 -5.30 2.89
N ALA A 16 -23.89 -6.13 3.02
CA ALA A 16 -23.85 -7.49 2.49
C ALA A 16 -23.53 -7.52 0.99
N SER A 17 -23.99 -6.52 0.23
CA SER A 17 -23.70 -6.37 -1.20
C SER A 17 -22.22 -6.08 -1.50
N ASP A 18 -21.44 -5.58 -0.52
CA ASP A 18 -20.03 -5.30 -0.68
C ASP A 18 -19.15 -6.54 -0.48
N MET A 19 -19.66 -7.58 0.17
CA MET A 19 -18.85 -8.71 0.62
C MET A 19 -18.23 -9.51 -0.53
N GLY A 20 -18.96 -9.69 -1.63
CA GLY A 20 -18.41 -10.38 -2.81
C GLY A 20 -17.19 -9.68 -3.37
N ARG A 21 -17.26 -8.35 -3.51
CA ARG A 21 -16.14 -7.52 -3.96
C ARG A 21 -14.96 -7.60 -2.97
N ILE A 22 -15.23 -7.47 -1.67
CA ILE A 22 -14.21 -7.50 -0.63
C ILE A 22 -13.45 -8.85 -0.65
N LEU A 23 -14.19 -9.97 -0.76
CA LEU A 23 -13.57 -11.31 -0.79
C LEU A 23 -12.73 -11.52 -2.06
N ALA A 24 -13.23 -11.09 -3.23
CA ALA A 24 -12.50 -11.20 -4.48
C ALA A 24 -11.21 -10.35 -4.44
N GLU A 25 -11.30 -9.14 -3.92
CA GLU A 25 -10.13 -8.24 -3.81
C GLU A 25 -9.12 -8.75 -2.77
N LYS A 26 -9.60 -9.34 -1.68
CA LYS A 26 -8.72 -10.00 -0.70
C LYS A 26 -7.89 -11.11 -1.34
N ALA A 27 -8.51 -11.92 -2.20
CA ALA A 27 -7.81 -12.99 -2.92
C ALA A 27 -6.76 -12.43 -3.89
N ARG A 28 -7.08 -11.35 -4.61
CA ARG A 28 -6.14 -10.67 -5.51
C ARG A 28 -4.94 -10.10 -4.76
N LYS A 29 -5.18 -9.45 -3.63
CA LYS A 29 -4.13 -8.88 -2.77
C LYS A 29 -3.24 -9.96 -2.19
N GLN A 30 -3.82 -11.09 -1.76
CA GLN A 30 -3.06 -12.24 -1.25
C GLN A 30 -2.16 -12.83 -2.33
N ALA A 31 -2.69 -13.03 -3.55
CA ALA A 31 -1.92 -13.55 -4.67
C ALA A 31 -0.76 -12.63 -5.03
N ALA A 32 -0.99 -11.30 -5.03
CA ALA A 32 0.06 -10.33 -5.31
C ALA A 32 1.16 -10.37 -4.24
N ARG A 33 0.77 -10.43 -2.96
CA ARG A 33 1.72 -10.49 -1.85
C ARG A 33 2.56 -11.77 -1.87
N ASP A 34 1.96 -12.88 -2.30
CA ASP A 34 2.64 -14.19 -2.36
C ASP A 34 3.43 -14.41 -3.65
N HIS A 35 3.36 -13.47 -4.58
CA HIS A 35 4.05 -13.56 -5.85
C HIS A 35 5.57 -13.65 -5.66
N TYR A 36 6.20 -14.53 -6.42
CA TYR A 36 7.65 -14.71 -6.39
C TYR A 36 8.20 -14.69 -7.82
N SER A 37 9.29 -13.95 -8.03
CA SER A 37 10.09 -14.02 -9.25
C SER A 37 11.56 -14.18 -8.89
N PRO A 38 12.38 -14.83 -9.75
CA PRO A 38 13.82 -15.01 -9.49
C PRO A 38 14.66 -13.77 -9.84
N ALA A 39 14.01 -12.67 -10.24
CA ALA A 39 14.72 -11.45 -10.62
C ALA A 39 15.65 -10.96 -9.49
N ALA A 40 16.77 -10.35 -9.88
CA ALA A 40 17.68 -9.74 -8.91
C ALA A 40 16.98 -8.57 -8.20
N VAL A 41 17.22 -8.41 -6.91
CA VAL A 41 16.61 -7.37 -6.09
C VAL A 41 17.66 -6.38 -5.61
N ASP A 42 17.32 -5.08 -5.69
CA ASP A 42 18.11 -4.01 -5.08
C ASP A 42 17.39 -3.58 -3.79
N VAL A 43 18.01 -3.89 -2.65
CA VAL A 43 17.44 -3.61 -1.33
C VAL A 43 17.79 -2.22 -0.80
N ASP A 44 18.56 -1.44 -1.52
CA ASP A 44 18.86 -0.04 -1.19
C ASP A 44 17.73 0.85 -1.66
N PHE A 45 16.69 0.96 -0.85
CA PHE A 45 15.48 1.69 -1.21
C PHE A 45 15.64 3.18 -1.02
N ILE A 46 14.99 3.94 -1.90
CA ILE A 46 14.75 5.37 -1.68
C ILE A 46 13.38 5.55 -1.06
N THR A 47 13.18 6.68 -0.36
CA THR A 47 11.86 7.02 0.18
C THR A 47 10.89 7.26 -0.97
N PRO A 48 9.71 6.60 -0.98
CA PRO A 48 8.77 6.71 -2.10
C PRO A 48 8.10 8.08 -2.20
N VAL A 49 8.04 8.83 -1.12
CA VAL A 49 7.47 10.17 -1.12
C VAL A 49 8.16 11.02 -0.05
N SER A 50 8.34 12.31 -0.32
CA SER A 50 8.84 13.25 0.68
C SER A 50 7.74 13.52 1.72
N GLY A 51 8.04 13.33 2.99
CA GLY A 51 7.09 13.49 4.07
C GLY A 51 7.60 12.86 5.36
N VAL A 52 6.78 12.92 6.41
CA VAL A 52 7.13 12.38 7.72
C VAL A 52 6.51 10.99 7.88
N GLY A 53 7.35 9.98 8.02
CA GLY A 53 6.90 8.63 8.35
C GLY A 53 6.33 8.56 9.76
N THR A 54 5.20 7.88 9.91
CA THR A 54 4.50 7.80 11.20
C THR A 54 5.02 6.70 12.12
N GLY A 55 5.86 5.79 11.61
CA GLY A 55 6.34 4.65 12.39
C GLY A 55 5.21 3.77 12.92
N SER A 56 4.15 3.61 12.13
CA SER A 56 2.91 2.96 12.56
C SER A 56 2.86 1.46 12.30
N PHE A 57 3.93 0.85 11.76
CA PHE A 57 3.95 -0.58 11.50
C PHE A 57 3.65 -1.40 12.77
N GLY A 58 2.75 -2.35 12.65
CA GLY A 58 2.37 -3.24 13.76
C GLY A 58 1.40 -2.65 14.76
N ARG A 59 1.02 -1.38 14.66
CA ARG A 59 0.06 -0.78 15.59
C ARG A 59 -1.34 -1.34 15.36
N HIS A 60 -2.02 -1.65 16.47
CA HIS A 60 -3.43 -2.00 16.42
C HIS A 60 -4.27 -0.76 16.12
N ARG A 61 -5.28 -0.93 15.27
CA ARG A 61 -6.18 0.14 14.86
C ARG A 61 -7.60 -0.12 15.35
N VAL A 62 -8.29 0.97 15.69
CA VAL A 62 -9.72 0.96 16.01
C VAL A 62 -10.42 1.95 15.07
N PHE A 63 -11.28 1.45 14.19
CA PHE A 63 -12.08 2.28 13.28
C PHE A 63 -13.48 2.46 13.86
N ASN A 64 -13.86 3.71 14.18
CA ASN A 64 -15.17 4.05 14.79
C ASN A 64 -15.51 3.15 15.99
N GLY A 65 -14.52 2.90 16.86
CA GLY A 65 -14.67 2.06 18.03
C GLY A 65 -14.55 0.54 17.79
N GLN A 66 -14.37 0.12 16.53
CA GLN A 66 -14.25 -1.30 16.18
C GLN A 66 -12.79 -1.68 15.94
N GLN A 67 -12.33 -2.71 16.66
CA GLN A 67 -10.96 -3.19 16.54
C GLN A 67 -10.71 -3.85 15.18
N ARG A 68 -9.52 -3.59 14.59
CA ARG A 68 -9.10 -4.12 13.30
C ARG A 68 -7.70 -4.72 13.42
N ARG A 69 -7.22 -5.34 12.32
CA ARG A 69 -5.88 -5.91 12.25
C ARG A 69 -4.82 -4.83 12.50
N PRO A 70 -3.64 -5.18 13.06
CA PRO A 70 -2.53 -4.25 13.19
C PRO A 70 -2.15 -3.62 11.85
N HIS A 71 -1.61 -2.41 11.89
CA HIS A 71 -1.15 -1.71 10.70
C HIS A 71 0.01 -2.47 10.04
N SER A 72 -0.12 -2.78 8.75
CA SER A 72 0.79 -3.65 8.01
C SER A 72 1.87 -2.90 7.23
N GLY A 73 2.01 -1.60 7.43
CA GLY A 73 2.98 -0.80 6.69
C GLY A 73 3.24 0.54 7.33
N MET A 74 3.81 1.45 6.53
CA MET A 74 4.16 2.81 6.93
C MET A 74 3.18 3.80 6.29
N ASP A 75 2.66 4.73 7.08
CA ASP A 75 1.93 5.88 6.57
C ASP A 75 2.88 7.09 6.51
N ILE A 76 2.91 7.75 5.38
CA ILE A 76 3.74 8.95 5.18
C ILE A 76 2.79 10.11 4.87
N ALA A 77 2.76 11.12 5.75
CA ALA A 77 1.95 12.31 5.53
C ALA A 77 2.54 13.11 4.38
N ALA A 78 1.71 13.43 3.39
CA ALA A 78 2.10 14.20 2.22
C ALA A 78 0.86 14.84 1.61
N ASP A 79 1.04 15.95 0.91
CA ASP A 79 -0.06 16.62 0.24
C ASP A 79 -0.64 15.75 -0.88
N ALA A 80 -1.95 15.90 -1.11
CA ALA A 80 -2.61 15.24 -2.23
C ALA A 80 -1.89 15.57 -3.55
N ASP A 81 -1.83 14.57 -4.43
CA ASP A 81 -1.20 14.65 -5.75
C ASP A 81 0.34 14.77 -5.75
N THR A 82 0.98 14.62 -4.59
CA THR A 82 2.44 14.46 -4.53
C THR A 82 2.84 13.15 -5.24
N ALA A 83 3.89 13.20 -6.06
CA ALA A 83 4.36 12.01 -6.79
C ALA A 83 4.83 10.92 -5.82
N VAL A 84 4.41 9.68 -6.11
CA VAL A 84 4.87 8.47 -5.42
C VAL A 84 5.87 7.78 -6.32
N LEU A 85 7.10 7.61 -5.82
CA LEU A 85 8.21 7.05 -6.57
C LEU A 85 8.41 5.58 -6.19
N SER A 86 8.75 4.74 -7.16
CA SER A 86 9.12 3.36 -6.84
C SER A 86 10.41 3.37 -6.00
N PRO A 87 10.43 2.72 -4.84
CA PRO A 87 11.60 2.73 -3.95
C PRO A 87 12.77 1.93 -4.52
N SER A 88 12.51 1.02 -5.44
CA SER A 88 13.49 0.21 -6.17
C SER A 88 12.89 -0.24 -7.50
N ALA A 89 13.72 -0.74 -8.40
CA ALA A 89 13.24 -1.29 -9.67
C ALA A 89 12.33 -2.49 -9.45
N GLY A 90 11.41 -2.73 -10.36
CA GLY A 90 10.49 -3.86 -10.27
C GLY A 90 9.52 -3.95 -11.42
N THR A 91 8.53 -4.81 -11.27
CA THR A 91 7.47 -5.03 -12.24
C THR A 91 6.12 -4.82 -11.56
N VAL A 92 5.22 -4.10 -12.22
CA VAL A 92 3.85 -3.88 -11.74
C VAL A 92 3.05 -5.17 -11.91
N ILE A 93 2.63 -5.79 -10.81
CA ILE A 93 1.96 -7.10 -10.82
C ILE A 93 0.49 -7.06 -10.48
N GLU A 94 0.01 -5.99 -9.86
CA GLU A 94 -1.42 -5.80 -9.56
C GLU A 94 -1.69 -4.31 -9.41
N LEU A 95 -2.88 -3.86 -9.79
CA LEU A 95 -3.33 -2.50 -9.57
C LEU A 95 -4.85 -2.39 -9.72
N GLY A 96 -5.41 -1.30 -9.23
CA GLY A 96 -6.83 -0.99 -9.41
C GLY A 96 -7.41 -0.20 -8.25
N ASP A 97 -8.73 0.03 -8.32
CA ASP A 97 -9.51 0.65 -7.24
C ASP A 97 -10.12 -0.45 -6.36
N PHE A 98 -9.63 -0.55 -5.14
CA PHE A 98 -10.04 -1.56 -4.18
C PHE A 98 -10.89 -0.94 -3.07
N PHE A 99 -11.84 -1.69 -2.54
CA PHE A 99 -12.84 -1.18 -1.59
C PHE A 99 -12.21 -0.50 -0.37
N PHE A 100 -11.24 -1.16 0.29
CA PHE A 100 -10.57 -0.59 1.47
C PHE A 100 -9.31 0.20 1.14
N SER A 101 -8.55 -0.25 0.15
CA SER A 101 -7.25 0.35 -0.17
C SER A 101 -7.36 1.54 -1.13
N GLY A 102 -8.53 1.76 -1.73
CA GLY A 102 -8.68 2.75 -2.80
C GLY A 102 -7.82 2.38 -3.99
N ASN A 103 -7.29 3.37 -4.68
CA ASN A 103 -6.37 3.11 -5.77
C ASN A 103 -5.05 2.57 -5.24
N LEU A 104 -4.68 1.36 -5.66
CA LEU A 104 -3.46 0.71 -5.20
C LEU A 104 -2.61 0.16 -6.35
N VAL A 105 -1.32 -0.01 -6.06
CA VAL A 105 -0.34 -0.61 -6.98
C VAL A 105 0.53 -1.58 -6.19
N TYR A 106 0.76 -2.77 -6.76
CA TYR A 106 1.75 -3.73 -6.26
C TYR A 106 2.93 -3.78 -7.21
N ILE A 107 4.15 -3.70 -6.67
CA ILE A 107 5.40 -3.78 -7.43
C ILE A 107 6.22 -4.96 -6.90
N ASP A 108 6.57 -5.88 -7.80
CA ASP A 108 7.48 -6.98 -7.51
C ASP A 108 8.92 -6.51 -7.74
N HIS A 109 9.68 -6.39 -6.65
CA HIS A 109 11.10 -6.01 -6.71
C HIS A 109 12.01 -7.21 -6.96
N GLY A 110 11.48 -8.42 -6.91
CA GLY A 110 12.21 -9.67 -7.09
C GLY A 110 12.35 -10.48 -5.80
N GLN A 111 12.46 -11.78 -5.95
CA GLN A 111 12.73 -12.75 -4.88
C GLN A 111 11.78 -12.65 -3.69
N GLY A 112 10.50 -12.39 -3.96
CA GLY A 112 9.45 -12.30 -2.95
C GLY A 112 9.34 -10.97 -2.25
N LEU A 113 10.11 -9.95 -2.65
CA LEU A 113 10.04 -8.60 -2.09
C LEU A 113 9.06 -7.75 -2.88
N ILE A 114 7.95 -7.37 -2.26
CA ILE A 114 6.80 -6.75 -2.90
C ILE A 114 6.42 -5.45 -2.19
N SER A 115 6.35 -4.33 -2.92
CA SER A 115 5.77 -3.08 -2.41
C SER A 115 4.30 -2.98 -2.75
N MET A 116 3.50 -2.44 -1.83
CA MET A 116 2.10 -2.08 -2.06
C MET A 116 1.88 -0.63 -1.65
N PHE A 117 1.38 0.18 -2.58
CA PHE A 117 1.01 1.58 -2.35
C PHE A 117 -0.51 1.71 -2.42
N ALA A 118 -1.12 2.30 -1.41
CA ALA A 118 -2.57 2.41 -1.31
C ALA A 118 -3.03 3.86 -1.15
N HIS A 119 -4.32 4.07 -1.30
CA HIS A 119 -5.03 5.35 -1.13
C HIS A 119 -4.62 6.41 -2.14
N LEU A 120 -4.09 5.99 -3.30
CA LEU A 120 -3.61 6.90 -4.35
C LEU A 120 -4.75 7.71 -4.96
N SER A 121 -4.47 8.96 -5.35
CA SER A 121 -5.41 9.76 -6.15
C SER A 121 -5.36 9.35 -7.62
N GLU A 122 -4.19 8.88 -8.09
CA GLU A 122 -3.97 8.50 -9.47
C GLU A 122 -2.96 7.37 -9.55
N ILE A 123 -3.18 6.45 -10.50
CA ILE A 123 -2.25 5.37 -10.84
C ILE A 123 -1.62 5.74 -12.19
N ASP A 124 -0.29 5.87 -12.23
CA ASP A 124 0.45 6.34 -13.41
C ASP A 124 1.22 5.23 -14.13
N VAL A 125 0.92 3.98 -13.82
CA VAL A 125 1.54 2.80 -14.43
C VAL A 125 0.47 1.81 -14.86
N ARG A 126 0.86 0.83 -15.67
CA ARG A 126 -0.01 -0.24 -16.17
C ARG A 126 0.47 -1.59 -15.67
N LEU A 127 -0.47 -2.54 -15.62
CA LEU A 127 -0.16 -3.92 -15.28
C LEU A 127 0.90 -4.48 -16.24
N GLY A 128 1.94 -5.07 -15.69
CA GLY A 128 3.06 -5.64 -16.44
C GLY A 128 4.20 -4.67 -16.76
N ASP A 129 4.05 -3.38 -16.45
CA ASP A 129 5.13 -2.42 -16.69
C ASP A 129 6.36 -2.73 -15.84
N ARG A 130 7.53 -2.59 -16.47
CA ARG A 130 8.81 -2.51 -15.77
C ARG A 130 8.96 -1.08 -15.25
N ILE A 131 9.26 -0.92 -13.96
CA ILE A 131 9.46 0.37 -13.34
C ILE A 131 10.86 0.47 -12.73
N GLU A 132 11.51 1.62 -12.92
CA GLU A 132 12.85 1.86 -12.37
C GLU A 132 12.77 2.54 -10.99
N LYS A 133 13.86 2.43 -10.21
CA LYS A 133 14.00 3.16 -8.95
C LYS A 133 13.82 4.67 -9.21
N GLY A 134 12.94 5.32 -8.45
CA GLY A 134 12.66 6.75 -8.62
C GLY A 134 11.65 7.10 -9.70
N GLN A 135 11.16 6.13 -10.45
CA GLN A 135 10.09 6.37 -11.43
C GLN A 135 8.76 6.55 -10.73
N VAL A 136 7.91 7.45 -11.25
CA VAL A 136 6.60 7.73 -10.68
C VAL A 136 5.66 6.54 -10.91
N ALA A 137 5.07 6.04 -9.84
CA ALA A 137 4.06 4.97 -9.87
C ALA A 137 2.63 5.52 -9.78
N GLY A 138 2.46 6.67 -9.14
CA GLY A 138 1.16 7.29 -8.93
C GLY A 138 1.29 8.55 -8.11
N LYS A 139 0.16 9.00 -7.53
CA LYS A 139 0.10 10.22 -6.72
C LYS A 139 -0.60 9.97 -5.40
N VAL A 140 -0.13 10.66 -4.36
CA VAL A 140 -0.73 10.62 -3.02
C VAL A 140 -2.19 11.05 -3.08
N GLY A 141 -3.06 10.34 -2.38
CA GLY A 141 -4.46 10.66 -2.29
C GLY A 141 -5.09 10.29 -0.95
N ALA A 142 -6.41 10.17 -0.97
CA ALA A 142 -7.21 9.82 0.20
C ALA A 142 -8.36 8.89 -0.21
N THR A 143 -8.12 8.00 -1.18
CA THR A 143 -9.12 7.04 -1.64
C THR A 143 -9.21 5.83 -0.72
N GLY A 144 -10.35 5.16 -0.71
CA GLY A 144 -10.58 4.00 0.16
C GLY A 144 -10.85 4.36 1.61
N ARG A 145 -10.40 3.49 2.55
CA ARG A 145 -10.63 3.65 3.99
C ARG A 145 -9.49 4.43 4.63
N VAL A 146 -9.60 5.76 4.61
CA VAL A 146 -8.56 6.67 5.11
C VAL A 146 -9.19 7.97 5.60
N THR A 147 -8.50 8.71 6.49
CA THR A 147 -9.00 9.95 7.10
C THR A 147 -8.49 11.23 6.42
N GLY A 148 -7.51 11.14 5.53
CA GLY A 148 -6.94 12.29 4.83
C GLY A 148 -5.77 11.89 3.95
N PRO A 149 -5.18 12.85 3.19
CA PRO A 149 -4.10 12.54 2.26
C PRO A 149 -2.88 11.96 2.95
N ARG A 150 -2.44 10.81 2.46
CA ARG A 150 -1.23 10.10 2.91
C ARG A 150 -0.88 8.99 1.95
N LEU A 151 0.39 8.61 1.93
CA LEU A 151 0.79 7.38 1.31
C LEU A 151 0.80 6.26 2.35
N HIS A 152 0.07 5.18 2.07
CA HIS A 152 0.27 3.92 2.79
C HIS A 152 1.19 3.05 1.94
N TRP A 153 2.33 2.65 2.51
CA TRP A 153 3.30 1.77 1.88
C TRP A 153 3.51 0.53 2.73
N SER A 154 3.10 -0.62 2.21
CA SER A 154 3.39 -1.92 2.82
C SER A 154 4.49 -2.61 2.02
N LEU A 155 5.40 -3.30 2.72
CA LEU A 155 6.46 -4.08 2.11
C LEU A 155 6.33 -5.53 2.55
N GLY A 156 6.14 -6.43 1.60
CA GLY A 156 6.05 -7.87 1.85
C GLY A 156 7.34 -8.57 1.49
N LEU A 157 7.70 -9.58 2.28
CA LEU A 157 8.83 -10.47 1.99
C LEU A 157 8.34 -11.91 2.17
N ASN A 158 8.32 -12.66 1.06
CA ASN A 158 7.84 -14.05 1.05
C ASN A 158 6.46 -14.21 1.71
N GLY A 159 5.52 -13.32 1.36
CA GLY A 159 4.14 -13.37 1.82
C GLY A 159 3.90 -12.76 3.19
N THR A 160 4.90 -12.23 3.87
CA THR A 160 4.80 -11.63 5.21
C THR A 160 5.11 -10.14 5.15
N TRP A 161 4.27 -9.31 5.77
CA TRP A 161 4.53 -7.88 5.88
C TRP A 161 5.73 -7.63 6.82
N VAL A 162 6.63 -6.74 6.37
CA VAL A 162 7.81 -6.32 7.14
C VAL A 162 7.82 -4.80 7.27
N ASP A 163 8.61 -4.27 8.20
CA ASP A 163 8.73 -2.83 8.38
C ASP A 163 9.54 -2.21 7.22
N PRO A 164 8.90 -1.35 6.39
CA PRO A 164 9.60 -0.73 5.26
C PRO A 164 10.79 0.12 5.68
N ALA A 165 10.78 0.70 6.88
CA ALA A 165 11.88 1.54 7.37
C ALA A 165 13.21 0.80 7.42
N LEU A 166 13.20 -0.54 7.54
CA LEU A 166 14.42 -1.34 7.55
C LEU A 166 15.21 -1.28 6.24
N PHE A 167 14.56 -0.89 5.14
CA PHE A 167 15.15 -0.81 3.80
C PHE A 167 15.53 0.62 3.41
N LEU A 168 15.17 1.61 4.22
CA LEU A 168 15.43 3.01 3.94
C LEU A 168 16.76 3.46 4.55
N PRO A 169 17.43 4.50 3.97
CA PRO A 169 18.59 5.11 4.58
C PRO A 169 18.26 5.71 5.94
N ASP A 170 19.26 5.77 6.81
CA ASP A 170 19.14 6.40 8.13
C ASP A 170 18.91 7.92 8.02
#